data_4adca99c93ba985d98bea85808f1c33b
#
_entry.id   4adca99c93ba985d98bea85808f1c33b
#
_cell.length_a   1.000
_cell.length_b   1.000
_cell.length_c   1.000
_cell.angle_alpha   90.00
_cell.angle_beta   90.00
_cell.angle_gamma   90.00
#
_symmetry.space_group_name_H-M   'P 1'
#
loop_
_entity.id
_entity.type
_entity.pdbx_description
1 polymer ?
#
loop_
_entity_poly.entity_id
_entity_poly.type
_entity_poly.pdbx_seq_one_letter_code
_entity_poly.pdbx_strand_id
1 'polypeptide(L)'
;MTRASREVAPVADSALALARRVVAAGSTERVGEREADTLLYVASGAGSVSLGETSALAPRSAALVPAGGEATIGAADDLELVVMTVGSAIDRHAPMGRPALTVSLDDTAAQQATGARSFQVLFDASNGSTRATLFAGFVPPGTAPWHYHLYDEIVWIPEGPGLLHIGESVEELGSGSAFRLRPREVHIVENTSAERELTIIGLFTPAGSPSAAYLTPEIAAEYRFSG
;
A
#
# COMPACT_ATOMS: atom_id res chain seq x y z
N MET A 1 -6.76 -28.47 7.09
CA MET A 1 -7.89 -27.49 7.14
C MET A 1 -7.43 -26.27 6.38
N THR A 2 -7.89 -26.13 5.17
CA THR A 2 -7.52 -25.03 4.24
C THR A 2 -8.20 -23.75 4.77
N ARG A 3 -7.40 -22.81 5.28
CA ARG A 3 -7.90 -21.49 5.69
C ARG A 3 -8.20 -20.70 4.41
N ALA A 4 -9.48 -20.49 4.13
CA ALA A 4 -9.93 -19.74 2.99
C ALA A 4 -9.30 -18.33 3.01
N SER A 5 -8.59 -17.98 1.92
CA SER A 5 -8.17 -16.62 1.65
C SER A 5 -9.42 -15.74 1.56
N ARG A 6 -9.55 -14.76 2.42
CA ARG A 6 -10.59 -13.75 2.30
C ARG A 6 -10.18 -12.82 1.16
N GLU A 7 -10.63 -13.14 -0.05
CA GLU A 7 -10.54 -12.25 -1.19
C GLU A 7 -11.29 -10.97 -0.85
N VAL A 8 -10.58 -9.85 -0.81
CA VAL A 8 -11.25 -8.56 -0.91
C VAL A 8 -11.67 -8.45 -2.36
N ALA A 9 -12.97 -8.54 -2.62
CA ALA A 9 -13.51 -8.48 -3.97
C ALA A 9 -12.99 -7.24 -4.71
N PRO A 10 -12.70 -7.34 -6.03
CA PRO A 10 -12.36 -6.18 -6.83
C PRO A 10 -13.46 -5.14 -6.64
N VAL A 11 -13.07 -3.95 -6.20
CA VAL A 11 -14.03 -2.85 -6.03
C VAL A 11 -14.46 -2.44 -7.44
N ALA A 12 -15.74 -2.59 -7.75
CA ALA A 12 -16.28 -2.12 -9.03
C ALA A 12 -15.86 -0.66 -9.25
N ASP A 13 -15.48 -0.30 -10.48
CA ASP A 13 -15.00 1.03 -10.90
C ASP A 13 -13.60 1.45 -10.40
N SER A 14 -12.76 0.52 -9.96
CA SER A 14 -11.36 0.79 -9.66
C SER A 14 -10.43 0.00 -10.58
N ALA A 15 -9.31 0.63 -10.97
CA ALA A 15 -8.18 -0.06 -11.59
C ALA A 15 -7.33 -0.81 -10.56
N LEU A 16 -7.60 -0.62 -9.27
CA LEU A 16 -6.87 -1.21 -8.15
C LEU A 16 -7.63 -2.42 -7.59
N ALA A 17 -6.90 -3.46 -7.20
CA ALA A 17 -7.45 -4.56 -6.43
C ALA A 17 -6.46 -4.98 -5.34
N LEU A 18 -6.97 -5.60 -4.26
CA LEU A 18 -6.19 -6.11 -3.15
C LEU A 18 -6.70 -7.48 -2.73
N ALA A 19 -5.77 -8.40 -2.51
CA ALA A 19 -6.06 -9.73 -1.97
C ALA A 19 -5.00 -10.13 -0.94
N ARG A 20 -5.34 -11.00 0.01
CA ARG A 20 -4.39 -11.67 0.89
C ARG A 20 -4.17 -13.07 0.40
N ARG A 21 -2.91 -13.50 0.36
CA ARG A 21 -2.50 -14.87 0.00
C ARG A 21 -1.56 -15.44 1.03
N VAL A 22 -1.64 -16.74 1.23
CA VAL A 22 -0.69 -17.48 2.06
C VAL A 22 -0.09 -18.58 1.18
N VAL A 23 1.21 -18.52 0.98
CA VAL A 23 1.99 -19.58 0.32
C VAL A 23 2.58 -20.44 1.42
N ALA A 24 2.18 -21.73 1.44
CA ALA A 24 2.61 -22.65 2.49
C ALA A 24 4.13 -22.91 2.44
N ALA A 25 4.74 -23.13 3.60
CA ALA A 25 6.16 -23.47 3.71
C ALA A 25 6.58 -24.59 2.76
N GLY A 26 7.68 -24.42 2.07
CA GLY A 26 8.21 -25.37 1.08
C GLY A 26 7.46 -25.41 -0.26
N SER A 27 6.42 -24.56 -0.43
CA SER A 27 5.64 -24.48 -1.67
C SER A 27 6.13 -23.35 -2.58
N THR A 28 5.70 -23.42 -3.83
CA THR A 28 5.90 -22.34 -4.82
C THR A 28 4.57 -21.94 -5.42
N GLU A 29 4.42 -20.65 -5.73
CA GLU A 29 3.25 -20.08 -6.40
C GLU A 29 3.70 -19.14 -7.51
N ARG A 30 2.93 -19.08 -8.62
CA ARG A 30 3.13 -18.11 -9.68
C ARG A 30 2.26 -16.89 -9.42
N VAL A 31 2.86 -15.72 -9.61
CA VAL A 31 2.18 -14.42 -9.46
C VAL A 31 2.51 -13.54 -10.63
N GLY A 32 1.57 -12.70 -11.00
CA GLY A 32 1.66 -11.75 -12.10
C GLY A 32 0.39 -11.80 -12.93
N GLU A 33 0.09 -10.69 -13.57
CA GLU A 33 -1.12 -10.49 -14.37
C GLU A 33 -0.73 -10.03 -15.78
N ARG A 34 -1.48 -10.47 -16.79
CA ARG A 34 -1.21 -10.09 -18.17
C ARG A 34 -1.41 -8.59 -18.40
N GLU A 35 -2.41 -8.01 -17.78
CA GLU A 35 -2.90 -6.65 -18.02
C GLU A 35 -2.87 -5.76 -16.78
N ALA A 36 -2.10 -6.17 -15.75
CA ALA A 36 -1.94 -5.37 -14.53
C ALA A 36 -0.53 -5.53 -13.97
N ASP A 37 0.02 -4.45 -13.42
CA ASP A 37 1.19 -4.56 -12.56
C ASP A 37 0.75 -5.18 -11.23
N THR A 38 1.54 -6.11 -10.71
CA THR A 38 1.30 -6.77 -9.43
C THR A 38 2.36 -6.34 -8.44
N LEU A 39 1.93 -5.73 -7.33
CA LEU A 39 2.80 -5.36 -6.22
C LEU A 39 2.49 -6.27 -5.03
N LEU A 40 3.52 -6.81 -4.43
CA LEU A 40 3.45 -7.72 -3.29
C LEU A 40 4.02 -7.01 -2.08
N TYR A 41 3.36 -7.12 -0.94
CA TYR A 41 3.92 -6.74 0.36
C TYR A 41 3.95 -7.96 1.27
N VAL A 42 5.08 -8.20 1.92
CA VAL A 42 5.25 -9.34 2.84
C VAL A 42 4.76 -8.93 4.23
N ALA A 43 3.62 -9.51 4.63
CA ALA A 43 3.05 -9.30 5.95
C ALA A 43 3.75 -10.14 7.02
N SER A 44 4.05 -11.41 6.71
CA SER A 44 4.77 -12.32 7.60
C SER A 44 5.41 -13.48 6.82
N GLY A 45 6.33 -14.19 7.47
CA GLY A 45 7.06 -15.31 6.87
C GLY A 45 8.26 -14.87 6.03
N ALA A 46 8.96 -15.83 5.45
CA ALA A 46 10.14 -15.61 4.62
C ALA A 46 10.09 -16.45 3.35
N GLY A 47 10.74 -15.97 2.30
CA GLY A 47 10.76 -16.67 1.01
C GLY A 47 11.64 -15.99 -0.03
N SER A 48 11.29 -16.19 -1.28
CA SER A 48 11.96 -15.56 -2.42
C SER A 48 10.97 -15.25 -3.54
N VAL A 49 11.33 -14.27 -4.37
CA VAL A 49 10.66 -13.97 -5.64
C VAL A 49 11.67 -14.08 -6.78
N SER A 50 11.28 -14.74 -7.86
CA SER A 50 12.11 -14.91 -9.06
C SER A 50 11.40 -14.39 -10.29
N LEU A 51 12.02 -13.38 -10.96
CA LEU A 51 11.60 -12.81 -12.24
C LEU A 51 12.85 -12.42 -13.04
N GLY A 52 13.44 -13.38 -13.76
CA GLY A 52 14.76 -13.22 -14.40
C GLY A 52 15.92 -13.33 -13.40
N GLU A 53 15.82 -12.65 -12.27
CA GLU A 53 16.70 -12.76 -11.10
C GLU A 53 15.92 -13.24 -9.88
N THR A 54 16.59 -13.63 -8.83
CA THR A 54 15.97 -14.09 -7.58
C THR A 54 16.37 -13.16 -6.43
N SER A 55 15.36 -12.69 -5.70
CA SER A 55 15.53 -11.85 -4.50
C SER A 55 14.83 -12.46 -3.30
N ALA A 56 15.36 -12.20 -2.10
CA ALA A 56 14.75 -12.61 -0.85
C ALA A 56 13.47 -11.80 -0.55
N LEU A 57 12.50 -12.47 0.07
CA LEU A 57 11.31 -11.89 0.66
C LEU A 57 11.35 -12.07 2.17
N ALA A 58 11.19 -11.00 2.90
CA ALA A 58 11.12 -10.96 4.36
C ALA A 58 10.00 -10.00 4.81
N PRO A 59 9.51 -10.08 6.04
CA PRO A 59 8.54 -9.13 6.56
C PRO A 59 8.97 -7.68 6.29
N ARG A 60 8.02 -6.82 5.91
CA ARG A 60 8.24 -5.41 5.54
C ARG A 60 8.95 -5.20 4.20
N SER A 61 9.21 -6.25 3.41
CA SER A 61 9.65 -6.10 2.02
C SER A 61 8.47 -6.12 1.05
N ALA A 62 8.71 -5.60 -0.15
CA ALA A 62 7.76 -5.59 -1.25
C ALA A 62 8.44 -6.07 -2.54
N ALA A 63 7.65 -6.54 -3.51
CA ALA A 63 8.12 -6.90 -4.84
C ALA A 63 7.19 -6.35 -5.91
N LEU A 64 7.74 -6.07 -7.10
CA LEU A 64 7.01 -5.61 -8.28
C LEU A 64 7.14 -6.62 -9.42
N VAL A 65 5.99 -7.07 -9.92
CA VAL A 65 5.87 -7.86 -11.15
C VAL A 65 5.11 -7.01 -12.17
N PRO A 66 5.77 -6.47 -13.20
CA PRO A 66 5.12 -5.65 -14.22
C PRO A 66 4.09 -6.44 -15.03
N ALA A 67 3.11 -5.75 -15.61
CA ALA A 67 2.11 -6.33 -16.50
C ALA A 67 2.75 -7.18 -17.61
N GLY A 68 2.25 -8.39 -17.79
CA GLY A 68 2.80 -9.39 -18.72
C GLY A 68 3.99 -10.19 -18.15
N GLY A 69 4.52 -9.83 -16.98
CA GLY A 69 5.50 -10.63 -16.25
C GLY A 69 4.83 -11.77 -15.46
N GLU A 70 5.57 -12.84 -15.26
CA GLU A 70 5.20 -13.96 -14.37
C GLU A 70 6.37 -14.26 -13.47
N ALA A 71 6.22 -14.01 -12.17
CA ALA A 71 7.21 -14.34 -11.16
C ALA A 71 6.85 -15.63 -10.42
N THR A 72 7.86 -16.33 -9.92
CA THR A 72 7.68 -17.46 -9.01
C THR A 72 8.01 -17.04 -7.61
N ILE A 73 7.08 -17.22 -6.69
CA ILE A 73 7.26 -17.07 -5.24
C ILE A 73 7.63 -18.43 -4.67
N GLY A 74 8.73 -18.51 -3.92
CA GLY A 74 9.09 -19.68 -3.12
C GLY A 74 8.98 -19.33 -1.65
N ALA A 75 8.24 -20.12 -0.87
CA ALA A 75 8.03 -19.89 0.56
C ALA A 75 8.99 -20.78 1.37
N ALA A 76 9.85 -20.16 2.19
CA ALA A 76 10.67 -20.88 3.17
C ALA A 76 9.87 -21.23 4.43
N ASP A 77 9.05 -20.26 4.89
CA ASP A 77 8.06 -20.40 5.95
C ASP A 77 6.66 -20.17 5.37
N ASP A 78 5.59 -20.33 6.16
CA ASP A 78 4.26 -19.87 5.75
C ASP A 78 4.32 -18.38 5.45
N LEU A 79 4.31 -18.04 4.16
CA LEU A 79 4.53 -16.68 3.67
C LEU A 79 3.19 -16.00 3.41
N GLU A 80 2.88 -15.00 4.22
CA GLU A 80 1.68 -14.19 4.03
C GLU A 80 1.99 -12.96 3.19
N LEU A 81 1.26 -12.80 2.08
CA LEU A 81 1.40 -11.72 1.12
C LEU A 81 0.12 -10.89 1.04
N VAL A 82 0.28 -9.58 0.98
CA VAL A 82 -0.74 -8.67 0.48
C VAL A 82 -0.43 -8.41 -0.99
N VAL A 83 -1.31 -8.89 -1.86
CA VAL A 83 -1.18 -8.78 -3.31
C VAL A 83 -2.06 -7.64 -3.78
N MET A 84 -1.45 -6.64 -4.38
CA MET A 84 -2.14 -5.46 -4.92
C MET A 84 -1.89 -5.39 -6.42
N THR A 85 -2.92 -5.07 -7.20
CA THR A 85 -2.77 -4.93 -8.65
C THR A 85 -3.24 -3.56 -9.12
N VAL A 86 -2.61 -3.07 -10.19
CA VAL A 86 -3.02 -1.86 -10.90
C VAL A 86 -3.14 -2.14 -12.39
N GLY A 87 -4.33 -1.89 -12.95
CA GLY A 87 -4.63 -2.19 -14.34
C GLY A 87 -3.77 -1.45 -15.35
N SER A 88 -3.49 -2.08 -16.48
CA SER A 88 -2.63 -1.53 -17.54
C SER A 88 -3.23 -0.35 -18.31
N ALA A 89 -4.54 -0.10 -18.16
CA ALA A 89 -5.22 1.05 -18.76
C ALA A 89 -4.87 2.39 -18.10
N ILE A 90 -4.21 2.37 -16.93
CA ILE A 90 -3.77 3.57 -16.22
C ILE A 90 -2.56 4.18 -16.93
N ASP A 91 -2.58 5.49 -17.11
CA ASP A 91 -1.46 6.25 -17.65
C ASP A 91 -0.19 6.02 -16.83
N ARG A 92 0.92 5.90 -17.54
CA ARG A 92 2.23 5.70 -16.91
C ARG A 92 2.91 7.03 -16.65
N HIS A 93 3.48 7.14 -15.46
CA HIS A 93 4.53 8.13 -15.22
C HIS A 93 5.78 7.77 -16.04
N ALA A 94 6.56 8.75 -16.46
CA ALA A 94 7.86 8.47 -17.08
C ALA A 94 8.76 7.73 -16.07
N PRO A 95 9.51 6.69 -16.49
CA PRO A 95 10.49 6.06 -15.62
C PRO A 95 11.53 7.07 -15.14
N MET A 96 11.81 7.10 -13.85
CA MET A 96 12.76 8.06 -13.24
C MET A 96 14.03 7.40 -12.73
N GLY A 97 14.11 6.07 -12.77
CA GLY A 97 15.26 5.31 -12.28
C GLY A 97 15.32 3.89 -12.81
N ARG A 98 16.13 3.07 -12.17
CA ARG A 98 16.27 1.65 -12.52
C ARG A 98 15.19 0.83 -11.84
N PRO A 99 14.51 -0.08 -12.57
CA PRO A 99 13.60 -1.03 -11.97
C PRO A 99 14.29 -1.86 -10.89
N ALA A 100 13.59 -2.08 -9.77
CA ALA A 100 13.96 -3.01 -8.73
C ALA A 100 12.95 -4.16 -8.70
N LEU A 101 13.41 -5.38 -8.43
CA LEU A 101 12.51 -6.51 -8.20
C LEU A 101 11.92 -6.45 -6.80
N THR A 102 12.73 -6.09 -5.80
CA THR A 102 12.32 -6.00 -4.40
C THR A 102 12.84 -4.73 -3.74
N VAL A 103 12.11 -4.25 -2.73
CA VAL A 103 12.49 -3.13 -1.86
C VAL A 103 12.09 -3.49 -0.42
N SER A 104 12.93 -3.16 0.56
CA SER A 104 12.60 -3.29 1.99
C SER A 104 12.30 -1.92 2.59
N LEU A 105 11.34 -1.85 3.52
CA LEU A 105 11.12 -0.65 4.31
C LEU A 105 12.36 -0.23 5.10
N ASP A 106 13.19 -1.21 5.50
CA ASP A 106 14.41 -0.93 6.27
C ASP A 106 15.48 -0.21 5.44
N ASP A 107 15.36 -0.27 4.10
CA ASP A 107 16.27 0.39 3.15
C ASP A 107 15.72 1.74 2.63
N THR A 108 14.50 2.13 3.03
CA THR A 108 13.86 3.37 2.56
C THR A 108 13.85 4.45 3.62
N ALA A 109 14.00 5.71 3.19
CA ALA A 109 14.00 6.85 4.10
C ALA A 109 12.58 7.31 4.41
N ALA A 110 12.30 7.59 5.69
CA ALA A 110 11.07 8.22 6.11
C ALA A 110 10.99 9.67 5.59
N GLN A 111 9.82 10.04 5.10
CA GLN A 111 9.51 11.39 4.62
C GLN A 111 8.33 11.94 5.41
N GLN A 112 8.29 13.25 5.59
CA GLN A 112 7.22 13.92 6.31
C GLN A 112 5.95 14.00 5.45
N ALA A 113 4.82 13.64 6.03
CA ALA A 113 3.48 13.89 5.48
C ALA A 113 2.84 15.10 6.19
N THR A 114 1.55 15.33 5.94
CA THR A 114 0.79 16.40 6.59
C THR A 114 0.65 16.14 8.10
N GLY A 115 0.92 17.13 8.92
CA GLY A 115 0.93 17.02 10.38
C GLY A 115 2.12 16.21 10.89
N ALA A 116 1.90 15.41 11.93
CA ALA A 116 2.95 14.56 12.53
C ALA A 116 3.12 13.20 11.85
N ARG A 117 2.40 12.96 10.73
CA ARG A 117 2.49 11.70 9.98
C ARG A 117 3.76 11.62 9.15
N SER A 118 4.22 10.42 8.91
CA SER A 118 5.33 10.14 7.99
C SER A 118 4.99 8.99 7.04
N PHE A 119 5.79 8.81 6.01
CA PHE A 119 5.66 7.70 5.07
C PHE A 119 7.02 7.27 4.52
N GLN A 120 7.07 6.06 4.03
CA GLN A 120 8.20 5.49 3.29
C GLN A 120 7.68 4.92 1.97
N VAL A 121 8.28 5.31 0.85
CA VAL A 121 7.92 4.78 -0.47
C VAL A 121 8.66 3.48 -0.72
N LEU A 122 7.92 2.42 -1.04
CA LEU A 122 8.47 1.13 -1.45
C LEU A 122 8.66 1.09 -2.97
N PHE A 123 7.62 1.41 -3.72
CA PHE A 123 7.67 1.44 -5.18
C PHE A 123 7.02 2.69 -5.74
N ASP A 124 7.70 3.33 -6.68
CA ASP A 124 7.21 4.43 -7.51
C ASP A 124 7.95 4.46 -8.86
N ALA A 125 7.84 5.56 -9.60
CA ALA A 125 8.48 5.72 -10.90
C ALA A 125 10.02 5.69 -10.85
N SER A 126 10.62 5.89 -9.67
CA SER A 126 12.10 5.87 -9.51
C SER A 126 12.68 4.46 -9.49
N ASN A 127 11.86 3.45 -9.20
CA ASN A 127 12.29 2.06 -9.10
C ASN A 127 11.39 1.05 -9.85
N GLY A 128 10.61 1.54 -10.82
CA GLY A 128 9.92 0.69 -11.81
C GLY A 128 8.40 0.71 -11.77
N SER A 129 7.76 1.18 -10.69
CA SER A 129 6.30 1.27 -10.63
C SER A 129 5.80 2.58 -11.23
N THR A 130 5.57 2.57 -12.55
CA THR A 130 5.22 3.79 -13.30
C THR A 130 3.71 4.09 -13.32
N ARG A 131 2.85 3.17 -12.86
CA ARG A 131 1.39 3.35 -12.80
C ARG A 131 0.86 3.67 -11.42
N ALA A 132 1.57 3.23 -10.40
CA ALA A 132 1.11 3.37 -9.01
C ALA A 132 2.29 3.62 -8.07
N THR A 133 1.98 4.14 -6.89
CA THR A 133 2.94 4.23 -5.77
C THR A 133 2.48 3.31 -4.65
N LEU A 134 3.37 2.41 -4.22
CA LEU A 134 3.23 1.59 -3.03
C LEU A 134 4.03 2.22 -1.90
N PHE A 135 3.41 2.45 -0.76
CA PHE A 135 4.05 3.08 0.39
C PHE A 135 3.57 2.49 1.72
N ALA A 136 4.36 2.70 2.75
CA ALA A 136 3.94 2.55 4.14
C ALA A 136 3.74 3.95 4.74
N GLY A 137 2.59 4.18 5.34
CA GLY A 137 2.29 5.38 6.11
C GLY A 137 2.28 5.09 7.59
N PHE A 138 2.72 6.06 8.38
CA PHE A 138 2.83 5.97 9.85
C PHE A 138 2.02 7.10 10.46
N VAL A 139 0.98 6.71 11.21
CA VAL A 139 0.04 7.62 11.84
C VAL A 139 0.27 7.58 13.34
N PRO A 140 0.82 8.62 13.97
CA PRO A 140 1.00 8.68 15.42
C PRO A 140 -0.36 8.67 16.14
N PRO A 141 -0.40 8.40 17.46
CA PRO A 141 -1.62 8.48 18.25
C PRO A 141 -2.39 9.78 18.02
N GLY A 142 -3.70 9.67 17.84
CA GLY A 142 -4.61 10.79 17.62
C GLY A 142 -5.14 10.89 16.19
N THR A 143 -5.71 12.04 15.87
CA THR A 143 -6.36 12.32 14.60
C THR A 143 -5.46 13.12 13.67
N ALA A 144 -5.61 12.87 12.37
CA ALA A 144 -5.08 13.73 11.32
C ALA A 144 -6.12 14.79 10.91
N PRO A 145 -5.74 15.90 10.27
CA PRO A 145 -6.70 16.81 9.68
C PRO A 145 -7.53 16.15 8.58
N TRP A 146 -8.76 16.59 8.42
CA TRP A 146 -9.58 16.22 7.28
C TRP A 146 -8.91 16.62 5.97
N HIS A 147 -8.74 15.66 5.08
CA HIS A 147 -8.07 15.88 3.81
C HIS A 147 -8.65 14.98 2.72
N TYR A 148 -8.26 15.26 1.49
CA TYR A 148 -8.55 14.43 0.33
C TYR A 148 -7.33 14.39 -0.58
N HIS A 149 -7.29 13.42 -1.47
CA HIS A 149 -6.32 13.36 -2.57
C HIS A 149 -7.02 13.21 -3.92
N LEU A 150 -6.26 13.40 -5.00
CA LEU A 150 -6.78 13.32 -6.36
C LEU A 150 -6.56 11.94 -7.02
N TYR A 151 -5.83 11.07 -6.34
CA TYR A 151 -5.58 9.69 -6.77
C TYR A 151 -6.61 8.73 -6.16
N ASP A 152 -6.75 7.58 -6.80
CA ASP A 152 -7.50 6.44 -6.27
C ASP A 152 -6.56 5.58 -5.42
N GLU A 153 -6.95 5.20 -4.22
CA GLU A 153 -6.09 4.52 -3.26
C GLU A 153 -6.79 3.32 -2.64
N ILE A 154 -6.04 2.23 -2.49
CA ILE A 154 -6.42 1.11 -1.62
C ILE A 154 -5.43 1.01 -0.48
N VAL A 155 -5.94 0.74 0.72
CA VAL A 155 -5.17 0.68 1.96
C VAL A 155 -5.41 -0.66 2.64
N TRP A 156 -4.34 -1.23 3.16
CA TRP A 156 -4.38 -2.38 4.06
C TRP A 156 -3.76 -2.01 5.41
N ILE A 157 -4.38 -2.47 6.50
CA ILE A 157 -3.95 -2.25 7.88
C ILE A 157 -3.28 -3.53 8.41
N PRO A 158 -1.96 -3.53 8.65
CA PRO A 158 -1.27 -4.66 9.26
C PRO A 158 -1.78 -4.99 10.65
N GLU A 159 -1.90 -3.96 11.49
CA GLU A 159 -2.29 -4.06 12.89
C GLU A 159 -3.02 -2.79 13.32
N GLY A 160 -4.19 -2.94 13.98
CA GLY A 160 -4.93 -1.84 14.59
C GLY A 160 -4.47 -1.55 16.03
N PRO A 161 -5.20 -0.73 16.79
CA PRO A 161 -6.52 -0.19 16.48
C PRO A 161 -6.49 1.16 15.76
N GLY A 162 -7.52 1.43 14.98
CA GLY A 162 -7.74 2.73 14.34
C GLY A 162 -9.21 2.92 13.96
N LEU A 163 -9.53 4.11 13.45
CA LEU A 163 -10.83 4.43 12.85
C LEU A 163 -10.62 5.09 11.47
N LEU A 164 -11.50 4.74 10.54
CA LEU A 164 -11.64 5.42 9.26
C LEU A 164 -12.88 6.30 9.31
N HIS A 165 -12.71 7.59 9.08
CA HIS A 165 -13.80 8.55 8.98
C HIS A 165 -13.95 8.99 7.52
N ILE A 166 -15.16 8.84 6.97
CA ILE A 166 -15.53 9.33 5.63
C ILE A 166 -16.88 10.02 5.76
N GLY A 167 -16.90 11.35 5.65
CA GLY A 167 -18.10 12.14 5.93
C GLY A 167 -18.61 11.88 7.34
N GLU A 168 -19.86 11.40 7.48
CA GLU A 168 -20.47 11.03 8.76
C GLU A 168 -20.24 9.56 9.15
N SER A 169 -19.64 8.76 8.25
CA SER A 169 -19.38 7.34 8.51
C SER A 169 -18.08 7.16 9.30
N VAL A 170 -18.11 6.25 10.25
CA VAL A 170 -16.96 5.84 11.05
C VAL A 170 -16.87 4.32 11.06
N GLU A 171 -15.72 3.80 10.63
CA GLU A 171 -15.47 2.35 10.57
C GLU A 171 -14.25 1.99 11.40
N GLU A 172 -14.34 0.89 12.16
CA GLU A 172 -13.23 0.37 12.95
C GLU A 172 -12.18 -0.29 12.04
N LEU A 173 -10.91 0.04 12.28
CA LEU A 173 -9.75 -0.54 11.62
C LEU A 173 -9.02 -1.48 12.58
N GLY A 174 -9.07 -2.78 12.26
CA GLY A 174 -8.31 -3.83 12.94
C GLY A 174 -7.27 -4.46 12.02
N SER A 175 -6.55 -5.46 12.54
CA SER A 175 -5.58 -6.22 11.75
C SER A 175 -6.24 -6.88 10.53
N GLY A 176 -5.68 -6.62 9.36
CA GLY A 176 -6.18 -7.13 8.08
C GLY A 176 -7.34 -6.34 7.49
N SER A 177 -7.79 -5.25 8.12
CA SER A 177 -8.75 -4.32 7.51
C SER A 177 -8.20 -3.77 6.20
N ALA A 178 -9.07 -3.62 5.21
CA ALA A 178 -8.73 -3.00 3.94
C ALA A 178 -9.89 -2.11 3.47
N PHE A 179 -9.56 -0.96 2.88
CA PHE A 179 -10.51 0.00 2.39
C PHE A 179 -9.99 0.72 1.15
N ARG A 180 -10.89 1.43 0.47
CA ARG A 180 -10.57 2.28 -0.67
C ARG A 180 -10.93 3.72 -0.35
N LEU A 181 -10.07 4.63 -0.80
CA LEU A 181 -10.29 6.06 -0.81
C LEU A 181 -10.36 6.54 -2.26
N ARG A 182 -11.53 7.08 -2.63
CA ARG A 182 -11.76 7.58 -3.98
C ARG A 182 -11.13 8.95 -4.16
N PRO A 183 -10.81 9.34 -5.41
CA PRO A 183 -10.39 10.71 -5.68
C PRO A 183 -11.39 11.73 -5.11
N ARG A 184 -10.88 12.73 -4.37
CA ARG A 184 -11.64 13.80 -3.69
C ARG A 184 -12.54 13.36 -2.55
N GLU A 185 -12.43 12.13 -2.08
CA GLU A 185 -13.15 11.66 -0.90
C GLU A 185 -12.48 12.19 0.36
N VAL A 186 -13.19 13.04 1.09
CA VAL A 186 -12.70 13.68 2.32
C VAL A 186 -12.72 12.66 3.44
N HIS A 187 -11.58 12.43 4.07
CA HIS A 187 -11.41 11.38 5.08
C HIS A 187 -10.37 11.71 6.15
N ILE A 188 -10.38 10.89 7.20
CA ILE A 188 -9.32 10.79 8.22
C ILE A 188 -9.06 9.31 8.50
N VAL A 189 -7.79 8.95 8.65
CA VAL A 189 -7.38 7.73 9.35
C VAL A 189 -6.91 8.16 10.74
N GLU A 190 -7.63 7.74 11.77
CA GLU A 190 -7.33 8.00 13.17
C GLU A 190 -6.61 6.81 13.79
N ASN A 191 -5.55 7.07 14.52
CA ASN A 191 -4.91 6.07 15.37
C ASN A 191 -5.47 6.18 16.80
N THR A 192 -6.22 5.19 17.23
CA THR A 192 -6.83 5.15 18.58
C THR A 192 -5.94 4.50 19.63
N SER A 193 -4.74 4.03 19.26
CA SER A 193 -3.73 3.60 20.24
C SER A 193 -3.21 4.81 21.03
N ALA A 194 -2.92 4.63 22.30
CA ALA A 194 -2.29 5.65 23.12
C ALA A 194 -0.75 5.67 23.01
N GLU A 195 -0.14 4.59 22.51
CA GLU A 195 1.30 4.37 22.63
C GLU A 195 2.02 4.00 21.32
N ARG A 196 1.29 3.46 20.35
CA ARG A 196 1.89 2.91 19.12
C ARG A 196 1.43 3.66 17.88
N GLU A 197 2.32 3.81 16.92
CA GLU A 197 1.94 4.26 15.58
C GLU A 197 1.05 3.21 14.90
N LEU A 198 0.06 3.68 14.15
CA LEU A 198 -0.71 2.86 13.23
C LEU A 198 0.00 2.85 11.88
N THR A 199 0.39 1.67 11.43
CA THR A 199 0.96 1.50 10.10
C THR A 199 -0.16 1.24 9.09
N ILE A 200 -0.08 1.90 7.94
CA ILE A 200 -0.92 1.65 6.78
C ILE A 200 -0.03 1.23 5.62
N ILE A 201 -0.48 0.30 4.79
CA ILE A 201 0.16 -0.05 3.52
C ILE A 201 -0.79 0.39 2.43
N GLY A 202 -0.40 1.42 1.68
CA GLY A 202 -1.22 2.03 0.64
C GLY A 202 -0.66 1.81 -0.75
N LEU A 203 -1.53 1.53 -1.70
CA LEU A 203 -1.26 1.58 -3.13
C LEU A 203 -2.20 2.59 -3.78
N PHE A 204 -1.68 3.58 -4.48
CA PHE A 204 -2.51 4.54 -5.19
C PHE A 204 -2.07 4.75 -6.64
N THR A 205 -3.02 5.18 -7.46
CA THR A 205 -2.85 5.45 -8.89
C THR A 205 -3.55 6.77 -9.28
N PRO A 206 -2.95 7.57 -10.21
CA PRO A 206 -1.66 7.40 -10.87
C PRO A 206 -0.47 7.54 -9.90
N ALA A 207 0.72 7.08 -10.32
CA ALA A 207 1.95 7.21 -9.52
C ALA A 207 2.25 8.66 -9.17
N GLY A 208 2.71 8.90 -7.95
CA GLY A 208 2.97 10.24 -7.44
C GLY A 208 3.51 10.22 -6.00
N SER A 209 3.38 11.33 -5.29
CA SER A 209 3.80 11.44 -3.89
C SER A 209 2.64 11.20 -2.91
N PRO A 210 2.82 10.37 -1.87
CA PRO A 210 1.84 10.23 -0.79
C PRO A 210 1.54 11.53 -0.04
N SER A 211 2.44 12.52 -0.09
CA SER A 211 2.21 13.84 0.51
C SER A 211 1.30 14.77 -0.30
N ALA A 212 0.84 14.35 -1.49
CA ALA A 212 -0.09 15.13 -2.32
C ALA A 212 -1.53 15.08 -1.76
N ALA A 213 -1.69 15.53 -0.53
CA ALA A 213 -2.95 15.65 0.18
C ALA A 213 -3.41 17.11 0.24
N TYR A 214 -4.71 17.34 0.10
CA TYR A 214 -5.32 18.67 0.10
C TYR A 214 -6.21 18.80 1.33
N LEU A 215 -5.98 19.86 2.11
CA LEU A 215 -6.85 20.19 3.23
C LEU A 215 -8.16 20.83 2.71
N THR A 216 -9.26 20.60 3.41
CA THR A 216 -10.48 21.36 3.12
C THR A 216 -10.25 22.85 3.47
N PRO A 217 -10.96 23.81 2.81
CA PRO A 217 -10.76 25.23 3.07
C PRO A 217 -10.95 25.62 4.55
N GLU A 218 -11.90 24.96 5.23
CA GLU A 218 -12.20 25.19 6.65
C GLU A 218 -11.00 24.81 7.51
N ILE A 219 -10.40 23.66 7.22
CA ILE A 219 -9.26 23.12 7.96
C ILE A 219 -7.98 23.85 7.59
N ALA A 220 -7.79 24.20 6.32
CA ALA A 220 -6.65 24.98 5.88
C ALA A 220 -6.58 26.35 6.61
N ALA A 221 -7.73 26.91 6.99
CA ALA A 221 -7.78 28.16 7.76
C ALA A 221 -7.29 28.00 9.21
N GLU A 222 -7.41 26.81 9.79
CA GLU A 222 -6.92 26.49 11.14
C GLU A 222 -5.41 26.16 11.14
N TYR A 223 -4.91 25.59 10.04
CA TYR A 223 -3.49 25.35 9.85
C TYR A 223 -2.77 26.61 9.39
N ARG A 224 -2.39 27.45 10.34
CA ARG A 224 -1.45 28.54 10.06
C ARG A 224 -0.07 27.92 9.93
N PHE A 225 0.45 27.91 8.71
CA PHE A 225 1.87 27.68 8.51
C PHE A 225 2.63 28.77 9.26
N SER A 226 3.20 28.43 10.40
CA SER A 226 4.22 29.27 11.03
C SER A 226 5.44 29.21 10.11
N GLY A 227 5.65 30.27 9.32
CA GLY A 227 6.83 30.48 8.47
C GLY A 227 8.10 30.62 9.28
#